data_4001e556540a8deaf59c17762fb8a945
#
_entry.id   4001e556540a8deaf59c17762fb8a945
#
_cell.length_a   1.000
_cell.length_b   1.000
_cell.length_c   1.000
_cell.angle_alpha   90.00
_cell.angle_beta   90.00
_cell.angle_gamma   90.00
#
_symmetry.space_group_name_H-M   'P 1'
#
loop_
_entity.id
_entity.type
_entity.pdbx_description
1 polymer ?
#
loop_
_entity_poly.entity_id
_entity_poly.type
_entity_poly.pdbx_seq_one_letter_code
_entity_poly.pdbx_strand_id
1 'polypeptide(L)'
;MRVNARWCDMVCRTGTFTARVWKSARRTPPLYPDAMTLAPDATADEVLDGIDTSPGCAVKDSFACLDLTPSGFEVLFEATWITRTARMPLEPGWSRVADPFGDPSVAVWSSGAAGVTANRDGGFAGLSNLYTQGDLDDAWRGATSAVAASFPGLPITGYERGEDLDAALRNGYTALGPLRVWLK
;
A
#
# COMPACT_ATOMS: atom_id res chain seq x y z
N MET A 1 1.52 3.96 -6.96
CA MET A 1 1.96 4.70 -5.73
C MET A 1 0.86 5.60 -5.17
N ARG A 2 0.24 6.51 -5.95
CA ARG A 2 -0.78 7.44 -5.42
C ARG A 2 -1.96 6.76 -4.72
N VAL A 3 -2.49 5.66 -5.24
CA VAL A 3 -3.58 4.91 -4.60
C VAL A 3 -3.20 4.43 -3.19
N ASN A 4 -1.94 4.03 -2.97
CA ASN A 4 -1.44 3.66 -1.63
C ASN A 4 -1.25 4.90 -0.73
N ALA A 5 -0.77 6.03 -1.27
CA ALA A 5 -0.68 7.28 -0.52
C ALA A 5 -2.08 7.78 -0.11
N ARG A 6 -3.09 7.63 -0.96
CA ARG A 6 -4.50 7.92 -0.61
C ARG A 6 -5.02 7.03 0.52
N TRP A 7 -4.63 5.75 0.53
CA TRP A 7 -4.93 4.87 1.65
C TRP A 7 -4.30 5.39 2.96
N CYS A 8 -3.00 5.74 2.93
CA CYS A 8 -2.33 6.32 4.11
C CYS A 8 -2.99 7.62 4.57
N ASP A 9 -3.33 8.52 3.63
CA ASP A 9 -4.00 9.79 3.92
C ASP A 9 -5.37 9.59 4.59
N MET A 10 -6.14 8.62 4.10
CA MET A 10 -7.45 8.30 4.67
C MET A 10 -7.34 7.79 6.11
N VAL A 11 -6.38 6.93 6.40
CA VAL A 11 -6.16 6.41 7.74
C VAL A 11 -5.62 7.49 8.68
N CYS A 12 -4.63 8.25 8.23
CA CYS A 12 -3.93 9.24 9.06
C CYS A 12 -4.70 10.57 9.19
N ARG A 13 -5.49 10.96 8.18
CA ARG A 13 -6.32 12.18 8.11
C ARG A 13 -5.57 13.51 8.31
N THR A 14 -4.27 13.51 8.10
CA THR A 14 -3.39 14.68 8.35
C THR A 14 -2.44 14.95 7.19
N GLY A 15 -2.67 14.31 6.04
CA GLY A 15 -1.76 14.37 4.92
C GLY A 15 -1.95 15.56 4.01
N THR A 16 -0.86 15.99 3.40
CA THR A 16 -0.81 16.99 2.33
C THR A 16 -0.12 16.39 1.11
N PHE A 17 -0.72 16.59 -0.05
CA PHE A 17 -0.17 16.15 -1.33
C PHE A 17 0.51 17.30 -2.06
N THR A 18 1.71 17.05 -2.54
CA THR A 18 2.36 17.83 -3.61
C THR A 18 2.42 17.00 -4.89
N ALA A 19 3.07 17.52 -5.93
CA ALA A 19 3.32 16.72 -7.14
C ALA A 19 4.22 15.51 -6.86
N ARG A 20 5.19 15.64 -5.94
CA ARG A 20 6.26 14.67 -5.71
C ARG A 20 6.22 13.94 -4.37
N VAL A 21 5.53 14.48 -3.37
CA VAL A 21 5.51 13.92 -2.01
C VAL A 21 4.11 14.00 -1.40
N TRP A 22 3.73 12.97 -0.66
CA TRP A 22 2.70 13.04 0.37
C TRP A 22 3.38 13.11 1.74
N LYS A 23 2.90 13.98 2.63
CA LYS A 23 3.43 14.15 3.99
C LYS A 23 2.30 14.27 5.00
N SER A 24 2.48 13.68 6.16
CA SER A 24 1.59 13.89 7.31
C SER A 24 2.10 15.06 8.18
N ALA A 25 1.22 15.97 8.54
CA ALA A 25 1.54 17.09 9.42
C ALA A 25 1.77 16.66 10.88
N ARG A 26 1.43 15.42 11.23
CA ARG A 26 1.59 14.85 12.57
C ARG A 26 2.15 13.44 12.42
N ARG A 27 2.79 12.94 13.49
CA ARG A 27 3.20 11.53 13.57
C ARG A 27 2.03 10.63 13.21
N THR A 28 2.26 9.72 12.28
CA THR A 28 1.27 8.73 11.86
C THR A 28 1.15 7.60 12.89
N PRO A 29 0.06 6.85 12.89
CA PRO A 29 -0.01 5.61 13.67
C PRO A 29 1.09 4.63 13.26
N PRO A 30 1.50 3.71 14.14
CA PRO A 30 2.43 2.62 13.80
C PRO A 30 2.01 1.92 12.50
N LEU A 31 2.99 1.49 11.70
CA LEU A 31 2.86 0.84 10.40
C LEU A 31 2.48 1.78 9.23
N TYR A 32 2.24 3.07 9.48
CA TYR A 32 2.01 4.06 8.43
C TYR A 32 3.20 5.02 8.31
N PRO A 33 3.60 5.39 7.08
CA PRO A 33 4.71 6.33 6.88
C PRO A 33 4.28 7.76 7.21
N ASP A 34 5.21 8.56 7.72
CA ASP A 34 5.01 10.01 7.91
C ASP A 34 5.18 10.80 6.60
N ALA A 35 5.91 10.24 5.65
CA ALA A 35 6.01 10.78 4.29
C ALA A 35 6.16 9.64 3.26
N MET A 36 5.78 9.96 2.00
CA MET A 36 5.87 9.03 0.88
C MET A 36 6.25 9.76 -0.40
N THR A 37 7.24 9.26 -1.14
CA THR A 37 7.55 9.77 -2.47
C THR A 37 6.47 9.38 -3.48
N LEU A 38 6.08 10.31 -4.36
CA LEU A 38 5.08 10.15 -5.42
C LEU A 38 5.70 10.28 -6.81
N ALA A 39 6.96 10.71 -6.89
CA ALA A 39 7.74 10.84 -8.12
C ALA A 39 9.19 10.41 -7.86
N PRO A 40 9.90 9.88 -8.88
CA PRO A 40 11.26 9.36 -8.70
C PRO A 40 12.32 10.45 -8.50
N ASP A 41 12.00 11.69 -8.79
CA ASP A 41 12.85 12.88 -8.64
C ASP A 41 12.57 13.65 -7.34
N ALA A 42 11.79 13.07 -6.41
CA ALA A 42 11.62 13.63 -5.07
C ALA A 42 12.95 13.61 -4.31
N THR A 43 13.27 14.70 -3.61
CA THR A 43 14.51 14.83 -2.84
C THR A 43 14.30 14.52 -1.36
N ALA A 44 15.41 14.20 -0.64
CA ALA A 44 15.37 13.99 0.81
C ALA A 44 14.83 15.24 1.54
N ASP A 45 15.29 16.42 1.13
CA ASP A 45 14.84 17.69 1.73
C ASP A 45 13.33 17.88 1.57
N GLU A 46 12.79 17.63 0.37
CA GLU A 46 11.34 17.72 0.12
C GLU A 46 10.53 16.75 0.95
N VAL A 47 11.07 15.56 1.21
CA VAL A 47 10.40 14.52 2.00
C VAL A 47 10.44 14.84 3.48
N LEU A 48 11.59 15.32 4.00
CA LEU A 48 11.79 15.53 5.42
C LEU A 48 11.34 16.92 5.91
N ASP A 49 11.22 17.90 5.02
CA ASP A 49 10.76 19.23 5.38
C ASP A 49 9.34 19.21 5.96
N GLY A 50 9.19 19.76 7.17
CA GLY A 50 7.91 19.95 7.83
C GLY A 50 7.27 18.70 8.43
N ILE A 51 7.96 17.55 8.47
CA ILE A 51 7.52 16.37 9.24
C ILE A 51 8.30 16.24 10.55
N ASP A 52 7.72 15.51 11.51
CA ASP A 52 8.41 15.16 12.76
C ASP A 52 9.43 14.04 12.51
N THR A 53 10.72 14.37 12.44
CA THR A 53 11.81 13.42 12.22
C THR A 53 12.41 12.85 13.50
N SER A 54 11.73 12.91 14.63
CA SER A 54 12.13 12.24 15.86
C SER A 54 12.10 10.70 15.72
N PRO A 55 12.70 9.91 16.63
CA PRO A 55 12.67 8.46 16.57
C PRO A 55 11.26 7.89 16.35
N GLY A 56 11.17 6.89 15.46
CA GLY A 56 9.91 6.29 15.01
C GLY A 56 9.33 6.94 13.74
N CYS A 57 9.99 7.95 13.16
CA CYS A 57 9.62 8.50 11.86
C CYS A 57 9.85 7.46 10.76
N ALA A 58 8.83 7.21 9.96
CA ALA A 58 8.91 6.30 8.82
C ALA A 58 8.69 7.04 7.50
N VAL A 59 9.52 6.73 6.50
CA VAL A 59 9.41 7.27 5.14
C VAL A 59 9.29 6.12 4.16
N LYS A 60 8.25 6.14 3.32
CA LYS A 60 8.11 5.21 2.20
C LYS A 60 8.65 5.85 0.91
N ASP A 61 9.83 5.42 0.53
CA ASP A 61 10.43 5.77 -0.75
C ASP A 61 9.92 4.83 -1.84
N SER A 62 8.91 5.29 -2.58
CA SER A 62 8.19 4.48 -3.58
C SER A 62 9.02 4.09 -4.79
N PHE A 63 10.23 4.59 -4.92
CA PHE A 63 11.12 4.35 -6.07
C PHE A 63 12.48 3.82 -5.66
N ALA A 64 12.74 3.68 -4.34
CA ALA A 64 14.03 3.32 -3.75
C ALA A 64 15.20 4.21 -4.26
N CYS A 65 14.92 5.52 -4.46
CA CYS A 65 15.86 6.51 -5.01
C CYS A 65 16.53 7.36 -3.94
N LEU A 66 15.98 7.42 -2.71
CA LEU A 66 16.50 8.28 -1.65
C LEU A 66 17.65 7.59 -0.91
N ASP A 67 18.59 8.41 -0.43
CA ASP A 67 19.48 8.06 0.67
C ASP A 67 19.15 8.96 1.86
N LEU A 68 18.53 8.39 2.89
CA LEU A 68 18.20 9.07 4.14
C LEU A 68 19.17 8.76 5.27
N THR A 69 20.23 7.98 5.02
CA THR A 69 21.28 7.66 6.00
C THR A 69 21.92 8.92 6.61
N PRO A 70 22.24 10.00 5.83
CA PRO A 70 22.81 11.22 6.41
C PRO A 70 21.87 11.92 7.40
N SER A 71 20.57 11.65 7.32
CA SER A 71 19.55 12.18 8.24
C SER A 71 19.25 11.25 9.43
N GLY A 72 20.03 10.17 9.56
CA GLY A 72 19.94 9.21 10.66
C GLY A 72 18.81 8.19 10.52
N PHE A 73 18.34 7.93 9.29
CA PHE A 73 17.41 6.85 8.99
C PHE A 73 18.16 5.57 8.61
N GLU A 74 17.55 4.43 8.91
CA GLU A 74 17.98 3.11 8.46
C GLU A 74 16.91 2.47 7.59
N VAL A 75 17.32 1.56 6.71
CA VAL A 75 16.38 0.79 5.90
C VAL A 75 15.66 -0.21 6.79
N LEU A 76 14.35 -0.02 6.98
CA LEU A 76 13.51 -0.98 7.70
C LEU A 76 13.25 -2.23 6.86
N PHE A 77 12.89 -2.04 5.60
CA PHE A 77 12.76 -3.12 4.61
C PHE A 77 12.71 -2.58 3.18
N GLU A 78 12.95 -3.48 2.24
CA GLU A 78 12.69 -3.29 0.81
C GLU A 78 11.54 -4.19 0.37
N ALA A 79 10.78 -3.75 -0.64
CA ALA A 79 9.69 -4.48 -1.22
C ALA A 79 9.57 -4.16 -2.71
N THR A 80 8.64 -4.81 -3.39
CA THR A 80 8.39 -4.65 -4.82
C THR A 80 6.95 -4.22 -5.05
N TRP A 81 6.76 -3.13 -5.79
CA TRP A 81 5.44 -2.78 -6.31
C TRP A 81 4.98 -3.82 -7.31
N ILE A 82 3.73 -4.23 -7.19
CA ILE A 82 3.10 -5.22 -8.05
C ILE A 82 1.81 -4.68 -8.65
N THR A 83 1.43 -5.18 -9.81
CA THR A 83 0.16 -4.85 -10.45
C THR A 83 -0.45 -6.05 -11.16
N ARG A 84 -1.76 -6.06 -11.25
CA ARG A 84 -2.53 -7.04 -12.03
C ARG A 84 -3.80 -6.39 -12.56
N THR A 85 -4.14 -6.64 -13.83
CA THR A 85 -5.50 -6.39 -14.33
C THR A 85 -6.28 -7.69 -14.24
N ALA A 86 -7.29 -7.72 -13.37
CA ALA A 86 -8.08 -8.92 -13.15
C ALA A 86 -9.54 -8.68 -13.54
N ARG A 87 -10.09 -9.63 -14.31
CA ARG A 87 -11.53 -9.78 -14.54
C ARG A 87 -11.90 -11.21 -14.17
N MET A 88 -12.38 -11.39 -12.97
CA MET A 88 -12.68 -12.71 -12.42
C MET A 88 -13.91 -12.60 -11.51
N PRO A 89 -14.71 -13.67 -11.40
CA PRO A 89 -15.80 -13.69 -10.43
C PRO A 89 -15.25 -13.65 -9.01
N LEU A 90 -16.08 -13.19 -8.09
CA LEU A 90 -15.76 -13.26 -6.67
C LEU A 90 -15.61 -14.72 -6.26
N GLU A 91 -14.50 -15.04 -5.60
CA GLU A 91 -14.25 -16.37 -5.06
C GLU A 91 -15.26 -16.71 -3.94
N PRO A 92 -15.75 -17.98 -3.92
CA PRO A 92 -16.65 -18.42 -2.87
C PRO A 92 -16.07 -18.22 -1.46
N GLY A 93 -16.94 -17.93 -0.51
CA GLY A 93 -16.57 -17.73 0.89
C GLY A 93 -16.09 -16.32 1.24
N TRP A 94 -15.76 -15.47 0.25
CA TRP A 94 -15.43 -14.07 0.50
C TRP A 94 -16.69 -13.22 0.59
N SER A 95 -16.78 -12.42 1.64
CA SER A 95 -17.88 -11.49 1.89
C SER A 95 -17.37 -10.13 2.29
N ARG A 96 -18.10 -9.10 1.89
CA ARG A 96 -17.80 -7.74 2.32
C ARG A 96 -18.16 -7.59 3.80
N VAL A 97 -17.24 -7.06 4.58
CA VAL A 97 -17.44 -6.76 6.00
C VAL A 97 -17.63 -5.25 6.20
N ALA A 98 -18.04 -4.86 7.41
CA ALA A 98 -18.25 -3.45 7.73
C ALA A 98 -16.95 -2.66 7.51
N ASP A 99 -17.07 -1.58 6.75
CA ASP A 99 -15.97 -0.64 6.55
C ASP A 99 -15.92 0.35 7.73
N PRO A 100 -14.81 0.37 8.49
CA PRO A 100 -14.68 1.29 9.62
C PRO A 100 -14.54 2.76 9.21
N PHE A 101 -14.29 3.03 7.92
CA PHE A 101 -14.11 4.39 7.41
C PHE A 101 -15.39 5.01 6.86
N GLY A 102 -16.37 4.19 6.46
CA GLY A 102 -17.62 4.64 5.83
C GLY A 102 -17.41 5.35 4.49
N ASP A 103 -16.30 5.06 3.80
CA ASP A 103 -15.91 5.72 2.55
C ASP A 103 -16.21 4.80 1.36
N PRO A 104 -17.01 5.24 0.36
CA PRO A 104 -17.36 4.43 -0.81
C PRO A 104 -16.15 4.09 -1.71
N SER A 105 -15.00 4.72 -1.51
CA SER A 105 -13.75 4.36 -2.18
C SER A 105 -13.01 3.22 -1.48
N VAL A 106 -13.53 2.68 -0.36
CA VAL A 106 -12.94 1.58 0.41
C VAL A 106 -13.87 0.38 0.44
N ALA A 107 -13.30 -0.80 0.45
CA ALA A 107 -14.01 -2.05 0.69
C ALA A 107 -13.12 -2.99 1.52
N VAL A 108 -13.69 -3.55 2.57
CA VAL A 108 -13.02 -4.55 3.39
C VAL A 108 -13.71 -5.90 3.17
N TRP A 109 -12.90 -6.93 2.95
CA TRP A 109 -13.40 -8.26 2.65
C TRP A 109 -12.75 -9.30 3.55
N SER A 110 -13.50 -10.36 3.85
CA SER A 110 -13.01 -11.50 4.62
C SER A 110 -13.64 -12.79 4.15
N SER A 111 -12.86 -13.87 4.28
CA SER A 111 -13.33 -15.26 4.15
C SER A 111 -13.38 -15.98 5.51
N GLY A 112 -13.18 -15.25 6.61
CA GLY A 112 -13.00 -15.82 7.95
C GLY A 112 -11.55 -16.23 8.22
N ALA A 113 -10.89 -16.92 7.30
CA ALA A 113 -9.49 -17.33 7.42
C ALA A 113 -8.51 -16.30 6.80
N ALA A 114 -8.98 -15.45 5.90
CA ALA A 114 -8.19 -14.42 5.26
C ALA A 114 -8.98 -13.11 5.15
N GLY A 115 -8.27 -11.99 4.97
CA GLY A 115 -8.92 -10.71 4.74
C GLY A 115 -8.05 -9.76 3.94
N VAL A 116 -8.69 -8.75 3.34
CA VAL A 116 -8.03 -7.73 2.51
C VAL A 116 -8.77 -6.41 2.61
N THR A 117 -8.04 -5.33 2.53
CA THR A 117 -8.58 -4.00 2.32
C THR A 117 -8.32 -3.57 0.89
N ALA A 118 -9.37 -3.13 0.21
CA ALA A 118 -9.31 -2.52 -1.10
C ALA A 118 -9.63 -1.04 -1.00
N ASN A 119 -8.91 -0.20 -1.75
CA ASN A 119 -9.28 1.20 -1.94
C ASN A 119 -9.11 1.59 -3.40
N ARG A 120 -9.72 2.70 -3.83
CA ARG A 120 -9.50 3.24 -5.18
C ARG A 120 -9.04 4.69 -5.13
N ASP A 121 -8.18 5.04 -6.08
CA ASP A 121 -7.82 6.44 -6.39
C ASP A 121 -7.51 6.55 -7.89
N GLY A 122 -8.14 7.51 -8.55
CA GLY A 122 -8.00 7.68 -9.98
C GLY A 122 -8.37 6.41 -10.77
N GLY A 123 -7.46 5.95 -11.61
CA GLY A 123 -7.64 4.76 -12.45
C GLY A 123 -7.11 3.46 -11.86
N PHE A 124 -6.90 3.36 -10.53
CA PHE A 124 -6.29 2.19 -9.88
C PHE A 124 -7.08 1.74 -8.65
N ALA A 125 -7.09 0.43 -8.42
CA ALA A 125 -7.48 -0.18 -7.16
C ALA A 125 -6.23 -0.52 -6.34
N GLY A 126 -6.19 -0.15 -5.06
CA GLY A 126 -5.17 -0.56 -4.10
C GLY A 126 -5.57 -1.86 -3.41
N LEU A 127 -4.62 -2.78 -3.25
CA LEU A 127 -4.71 -3.95 -2.40
C LEU A 127 -3.78 -3.74 -1.21
N SER A 128 -4.31 -3.82 0.00
CA SER A 128 -3.57 -3.59 1.24
C SER A 128 -4.06 -4.52 2.34
N ASN A 129 -3.21 -4.73 3.34
CA ASN A 129 -3.56 -5.48 4.55
C ASN A 129 -4.09 -6.90 4.25
N LEU A 130 -3.53 -7.57 3.24
CA LEU A 130 -3.80 -9.00 3.04
C LEU A 130 -3.23 -9.76 4.24
N TYR A 131 -4.03 -10.61 4.82
CA TYR A 131 -3.62 -11.58 5.84
C TYR A 131 -4.29 -12.92 5.58
N THR A 132 -3.66 -14.00 6.04
CA THR A 132 -4.26 -15.33 6.01
C THR A 132 -3.79 -16.19 7.18
N GLN A 133 -4.65 -17.12 7.62
CA GLN A 133 -4.34 -18.23 8.52
C GLN A 133 -4.32 -19.57 7.76
N GLY A 134 -4.49 -19.54 6.44
CA GLY A 134 -4.55 -20.70 5.56
C GLY A 134 -3.51 -20.65 4.45
N ASP A 135 -3.86 -21.22 3.30
CA ASP A 135 -3.00 -21.21 2.12
C ASP A 135 -2.84 -19.81 1.53
N LEU A 136 -1.59 -19.43 1.24
CA LEU A 136 -1.25 -18.09 0.79
C LEU A 136 -1.69 -17.84 -0.66
N ASP A 137 -1.60 -18.84 -1.53
CA ASP A 137 -2.05 -18.71 -2.92
C ASP A 137 -3.58 -18.59 -3.01
N ASP A 138 -4.32 -19.33 -2.18
CA ASP A 138 -5.77 -19.21 -2.07
C ASP A 138 -6.17 -17.82 -1.55
N ALA A 139 -5.45 -17.29 -0.56
CA ALA A 139 -5.68 -15.95 -0.05
C ALA A 139 -5.45 -14.87 -1.12
N TRP A 140 -4.36 -14.98 -1.90
CA TRP A 140 -4.07 -14.04 -3.00
C TRP A 140 -5.13 -14.09 -4.09
N ARG A 141 -5.58 -15.31 -4.47
CA ARG A 141 -6.65 -15.48 -5.47
C ARG A 141 -7.95 -14.85 -4.98
N GLY A 142 -8.35 -15.15 -3.75
CA GLY A 142 -9.58 -14.62 -3.16
C GLY A 142 -9.53 -13.11 -2.95
N ALA A 143 -8.44 -12.56 -2.41
CA ALA A 143 -8.24 -11.13 -2.25
C ALA A 143 -8.30 -10.39 -3.60
N THR A 144 -7.64 -10.93 -4.62
CA THR A 144 -7.69 -10.35 -5.98
C THR A 144 -9.12 -10.32 -6.51
N SER A 145 -9.89 -11.40 -6.32
CA SER A 145 -11.29 -11.46 -6.76
C SER A 145 -12.17 -10.44 -6.03
N ALA A 146 -11.95 -10.27 -4.73
CA ALA A 146 -12.67 -9.31 -3.89
C ALA A 146 -12.38 -7.85 -4.29
N VAL A 147 -11.11 -7.51 -4.57
CA VAL A 147 -10.72 -6.20 -5.07
C VAL A 147 -11.31 -5.94 -6.47
N ALA A 148 -11.25 -6.93 -7.37
CA ALA A 148 -11.83 -6.83 -8.71
C ALA A 148 -13.37 -6.68 -8.67
N ALA A 149 -14.05 -7.32 -7.73
CA ALA A 149 -15.49 -7.17 -7.52
C ALA A 149 -15.86 -5.78 -6.97
N SER A 150 -14.99 -5.20 -6.12
CA SER A 150 -15.21 -3.85 -5.56
C SER A 150 -15.03 -2.75 -6.59
N PHE A 151 -14.04 -2.89 -7.47
CA PHE A 151 -13.63 -1.86 -8.43
C PHE A 151 -13.42 -2.48 -9.83
N PRO A 152 -14.52 -2.86 -10.50
CA PRO A 152 -14.44 -3.59 -11.77
C PRO A 152 -13.66 -2.84 -12.84
N GLY A 153 -12.75 -3.56 -13.50
CA GLY A 153 -11.97 -3.05 -14.63
C GLY A 153 -10.79 -2.16 -14.27
N LEU A 154 -10.59 -1.83 -13.00
CA LEU A 154 -9.38 -1.11 -12.58
C LEU A 154 -8.19 -2.07 -12.44
N PRO A 155 -6.98 -1.67 -12.85
CA PRO A 155 -5.76 -2.38 -12.50
C PRO A 155 -5.57 -2.33 -10.98
N ILE A 156 -5.25 -3.51 -10.40
CA ILE A 156 -4.99 -3.68 -8.98
C ILE A 156 -3.51 -3.46 -8.75
N THR A 157 -3.14 -2.70 -7.72
CA THR A 157 -1.76 -2.47 -7.32
C THR A 157 -1.58 -2.61 -5.81
N GLY A 158 -0.44 -3.14 -5.42
CA GLY A 158 0.02 -3.28 -4.05
C GLY A 158 1.53 -3.31 -4.03
N TYR A 159 2.11 -3.68 -2.91
CA TYR A 159 3.53 -4.01 -2.81
C TYR A 159 3.73 -5.13 -1.81
N GLU A 160 4.70 -6.00 -2.09
CA GLU A 160 4.99 -7.15 -1.26
C GLU A 160 6.49 -7.48 -1.26
N ARG A 161 6.89 -8.38 -0.38
CA ARG A 161 8.23 -8.93 -0.27
C ARG A 161 8.19 -10.40 0.14
N GLY A 162 9.30 -11.11 -0.05
CA GLY A 162 9.44 -12.51 0.39
C GLY A 162 8.36 -13.42 -0.18
N GLU A 163 7.82 -14.30 0.65
CA GLU A 163 6.83 -15.30 0.24
C GLU A 163 5.52 -14.70 -0.28
N ASP A 164 5.09 -13.55 0.26
CA ASP A 164 3.92 -12.83 -0.23
C ASP A 164 4.13 -12.30 -1.65
N LEU A 165 5.33 -11.80 -1.96
CA LEU A 165 5.67 -11.39 -3.33
C LEU A 165 5.65 -12.60 -4.28
N ASP A 166 6.25 -13.72 -3.88
CA ASP A 166 6.28 -14.92 -4.69
C ASP A 166 4.85 -15.45 -4.95
N ALA A 167 4.00 -15.45 -3.93
CA ALA A 167 2.60 -15.84 -4.07
C ALA A 167 1.82 -14.90 -4.99
N ALA A 168 2.01 -13.59 -4.86
CA ALA A 168 1.40 -12.61 -5.76
C ALA A 168 1.80 -12.85 -7.21
N LEU A 169 3.08 -13.09 -7.49
CA LEU A 169 3.59 -13.37 -8.84
C LEU A 169 3.01 -14.67 -9.40
N ARG A 170 2.93 -15.76 -8.60
CA ARG A 170 2.25 -16.99 -9.00
C ARG A 170 0.78 -16.76 -9.32
N ASN A 171 0.13 -15.83 -8.63
CA ASN A 171 -1.25 -15.42 -8.85
C ASN A 171 -1.41 -14.36 -9.96
N GLY A 172 -0.42 -14.19 -10.83
CA GLY A 172 -0.49 -13.38 -12.06
C GLY A 172 -0.30 -11.90 -11.87
N TYR A 173 0.27 -11.47 -10.74
CA TYR A 173 0.78 -10.10 -10.61
C TYR A 173 2.12 -9.95 -11.36
N THR A 174 2.39 -8.73 -11.79
CA THR A 174 3.65 -8.35 -12.44
C THR A 174 4.37 -7.34 -11.56
N ALA A 175 5.67 -7.54 -11.38
CA ALA A 175 6.55 -6.60 -10.68
C ALA A 175 6.71 -5.30 -11.50
N LEU A 176 6.62 -4.16 -10.84
CA LEU A 176 6.77 -2.83 -11.45
C LEU A 176 8.10 -2.16 -11.10
N GLY A 177 8.64 -2.44 -9.93
CA GLY A 177 9.88 -1.84 -9.46
C GLY A 177 9.99 -1.82 -7.94
N PRO A 178 11.16 -1.44 -7.40
CA PRO A 178 11.43 -1.47 -5.98
C PRO A 178 10.72 -0.32 -5.24
N LEU A 179 10.50 -0.54 -3.95
CA LEU A 179 10.28 0.50 -2.96
C LEU A 179 11.15 0.20 -1.74
N ARG A 180 11.42 1.23 -0.94
CA ARG A 180 12.14 1.12 0.31
C ARG A 180 11.38 1.85 1.41
N VAL A 181 11.33 1.25 2.59
CA VAL A 181 10.82 1.92 3.79
C VAL A 181 12.00 2.22 4.71
N TRP A 182 12.11 3.49 5.07
CA TRP A 182 13.09 4.02 6.00
C TRP A 182 12.46 4.23 7.36
N LEU A 183 13.22 4.00 8.43
CA LEU A 183 12.83 4.24 9.81
C LEU A 183 13.96 4.97 10.54
N LYS A 184 13.58 5.91 11.42
CA LYS A 184 14.50 6.64 12.30
C LYS A 184 14.28 6.28 13.76
#